data_0d91c76d013b2e9326c378033238ac11
#
_entry.id   0d91c76d013b2e9326c378033238ac11
#
_cell.length_a   1.000
_cell.length_b   1.000
_cell.length_c   1.000
_cell.angle_alpha   90.00
_cell.angle_beta   90.00
_cell.angle_gamma   90.00
#
_symmetry.space_group_name_H-M   'P 1'
#
loop_
_entity.id
_entity.type
_entity.pdbx_description
1 polymer ?
#
loop_
_entity_poly.entity_id
_entity_poly.type
_entity_poly.pdbx_seq_one_letter_code
_entity_poly.pdbx_strand_id
1 'polypeptide(L)'
;MKKYFAMLLLVVMLGSVWSASAEDTSNALIIYFDYSENIDTTGMDVDAVSSASIAEGPGVRERSNLLVMVDLLKERTGAEVYPLHIQEVYAPWFDEMAGKALEDKENDVQFTFAEDLPDLSDVDTIYFGSAIWWYGMPQPVINFFQRADLSGKQLMYFSINRGSRNYEVLEMLAELQPNVNVFAETSISAMQDNESAAEEFTGWLDSLR
;
A
#
# COMPACT_ATOMS: atom_id res chain seq x y z
N MET A 1 -46.70 59.91 -12.16
CA MET A 1 -46.98 58.51 -11.77
C MET A 1 -45.93 57.64 -12.40
N LYS A 2 -44.87 57.24 -11.62
CA LYS A 2 -43.76 56.40 -12.10
C LYS A 2 -43.97 54.96 -11.59
N LYS A 3 -44.19 54.05 -12.54
CA LYS A 3 -44.35 52.62 -12.27
C LYS A 3 -42.97 52.02 -12.20
N TYR A 4 -42.56 51.51 -10.99
CA TYR A 4 -41.36 50.73 -10.82
C TYR A 4 -41.70 49.28 -11.15
N PHE A 5 -41.01 48.70 -12.15
CA PHE A 5 -41.07 47.30 -12.54
C PHE A 5 -39.98 46.60 -11.75
N ALA A 6 -40.36 45.83 -10.74
CA ALA A 6 -39.43 45.00 -10.01
C ALA A 6 -39.18 43.73 -10.80
N MET A 7 -37.97 43.60 -11.33
CA MET A 7 -37.48 42.39 -12.01
C MET A 7 -36.94 41.42 -10.96
N LEU A 8 -37.71 40.36 -10.71
CA LEU A 8 -37.32 39.27 -9.83
C LEU A 8 -36.29 38.38 -10.53
N LEU A 9 -35.00 38.48 -10.14
CA LEU A 9 -33.94 37.61 -10.62
C LEU A 9 -34.05 36.28 -9.89
N LEU A 10 -34.57 35.26 -10.58
CA LEU A 10 -34.57 33.88 -10.12
C LEU A 10 -33.17 33.32 -10.33
N VAL A 11 -32.34 33.28 -9.25
CA VAL A 11 -31.06 32.57 -9.26
C VAL A 11 -31.37 31.11 -9.15
N VAL A 12 -31.37 30.40 -10.27
CA VAL A 12 -31.35 28.91 -10.29
C VAL A 12 -29.96 28.48 -9.90
N MET A 13 -29.77 28.13 -8.64
CA MET A 13 -28.61 27.37 -8.21
C MET A 13 -28.71 25.98 -8.85
N LEU A 14 -28.02 25.78 -9.96
CA LEU A 14 -27.70 24.45 -10.47
C LEU A 14 -26.69 23.82 -9.46
N GLY A 15 -27.24 23.18 -8.47
CA GLY A 15 -26.46 22.23 -7.66
C GLY A 15 -25.99 21.14 -8.61
N SER A 16 -24.70 21.19 -8.96
CA SER A 16 -24.02 20.05 -9.55
C SER A 16 -24.07 18.94 -8.52
N VAL A 17 -25.03 18.04 -8.67
CA VAL A 17 -24.98 16.75 -8.01
C VAL A 17 -23.78 16.05 -8.65
N TRP A 18 -22.63 16.10 -7.96
CA TRP A 18 -21.51 15.24 -8.29
C TRP A 18 -21.98 13.83 -7.97
N SER A 19 -22.49 13.16 -9.01
CA SER A 19 -22.71 11.72 -8.98
C SER A 19 -21.31 11.14 -8.82
N ALA A 20 -21.00 10.59 -7.65
CA ALA A 20 -19.87 9.72 -7.50
C ALA A 20 -20.16 8.47 -8.36
N SER A 21 -19.82 8.55 -9.65
CA SER A 21 -19.62 7.35 -10.45
C SER A 21 -18.56 6.54 -9.75
N ALA A 22 -18.78 5.22 -9.59
CA ALA A 22 -17.70 4.29 -9.32
C ALA A 22 -16.55 4.72 -10.24
N GLU A 23 -15.40 5.11 -9.66
CA GLU A 23 -14.23 5.43 -10.45
C GLU A 23 -14.01 4.25 -11.38
N ASP A 24 -13.88 4.53 -12.66
CA ASP A 24 -13.56 3.54 -13.68
C ASP A 24 -12.11 3.08 -13.38
N THR A 25 -11.99 2.06 -12.53
CA THR A 25 -10.71 1.50 -12.09
C THR A 25 -10.15 0.51 -13.10
N SER A 26 -10.60 0.59 -14.37
CA SER A 26 -10.21 -0.32 -15.45
C SER A 26 -8.69 -0.37 -15.69
N ASN A 27 -7.94 0.64 -15.22
CA ASN A 27 -6.48 0.76 -15.37
C ASN A 27 -5.77 0.84 -14.00
N ALA A 28 -6.27 0.17 -12.98
CA ALA A 28 -5.65 0.14 -11.66
C ALA A 28 -4.99 -1.20 -11.37
N LEU A 29 -3.88 -1.17 -10.65
CA LEU A 29 -3.13 -2.36 -10.22
C LEU A 29 -2.80 -2.25 -8.73
N ILE A 30 -3.03 -3.33 -7.99
CA ILE A 30 -2.58 -3.48 -6.62
C ILE A 30 -1.26 -4.25 -6.64
N ILE A 31 -0.19 -3.60 -6.20
CA ILE A 31 1.14 -4.22 -6.08
C ILE A 31 1.47 -4.28 -4.60
N TYR A 32 2.01 -5.40 -4.14
CA TYR A 32 2.40 -5.48 -2.74
C TYR A 32 3.59 -6.40 -2.50
N PHE A 33 4.32 -6.13 -1.42
CA PHE A 33 5.36 -6.99 -0.89
C PHE A 33 4.96 -7.44 0.51
N ASP A 34 4.59 -8.72 0.65
CA ASP A 34 4.37 -9.38 1.93
C ASP A 34 5.39 -10.49 2.13
N TYR A 35 6.16 -10.39 3.22
CA TYR A 35 7.22 -11.36 3.45
C TYR A 35 6.69 -12.76 3.74
N SER A 36 5.48 -12.89 4.28
CA SER A 36 4.87 -14.20 4.52
C SER A 36 4.64 -15.02 3.25
N GLU A 37 4.52 -14.38 2.10
CA GLU A 37 4.39 -15.04 0.80
C GLU A 37 5.75 -15.32 0.13
N ASN A 38 6.83 -14.82 0.71
CA ASN A 38 8.20 -15.00 0.22
C ASN A 38 8.98 -16.09 0.97
N ILE A 39 8.36 -16.76 1.94
CA ILE A 39 9.01 -17.80 2.75
C ILE A 39 8.02 -18.92 3.07
N ASP A 40 8.48 -20.15 2.95
CA ASP A 40 7.75 -21.31 3.47
C ASP A 40 8.13 -21.56 4.93
N THR A 41 7.22 -21.24 5.84
CA THR A 41 7.40 -21.43 7.28
C THR A 41 6.74 -22.71 7.80
N THR A 42 6.31 -23.62 6.92
CA THR A 42 5.61 -24.85 7.29
C THR A 42 6.46 -25.70 8.26
N GLY A 43 5.94 -25.90 9.47
CA GLY A 43 6.59 -26.67 10.51
C GLY A 43 7.76 -25.98 11.22
N MET A 44 7.98 -24.69 10.97
CA MET A 44 8.96 -23.88 11.69
C MET A 44 8.31 -23.20 12.90
N ASP A 45 9.07 -23.04 13.98
CA ASP A 45 8.72 -22.16 15.09
C ASP A 45 9.23 -20.76 14.75
N VAL A 46 8.32 -19.92 14.22
CA VAL A 46 8.65 -18.58 13.73
C VAL A 46 8.26 -17.52 14.74
N ASP A 47 9.09 -16.52 14.92
CA ASP A 47 8.87 -15.37 15.80
C ASP A 47 8.95 -14.02 15.07
N ALA A 48 9.20 -14.03 13.76
CA ALA A 48 9.25 -12.83 12.91
C ALA A 48 7.86 -12.28 12.65
N VAL A 49 7.27 -11.72 13.66
CA VAL A 49 5.90 -11.27 13.69
C VAL A 49 5.79 -9.86 13.27
N SER A 50 4.62 -9.54 12.78
CA SER A 50 4.11 -8.19 12.69
C SER A 50 4.74 -7.33 11.60
N SER A 51 5.83 -6.63 11.86
CA SER A 51 6.47 -5.75 10.85
C SER A 51 7.13 -6.51 9.69
N ALA A 52 7.34 -7.82 9.84
CA ALA A 52 7.79 -8.69 8.75
C ALA A 52 6.62 -9.29 7.94
N SER A 53 5.37 -9.05 8.36
CA SER A 53 4.18 -9.64 7.76
C SER A 53 4.07 -11.17 7.94
N ILE A 54 4.85 -11.76 8.82
CA ILE A 54 4.76 -13.19 9.14
C ILE A 54 3.79 -13.39 10.31
N ALA A 55 2.83 -14.28 10.13
CA ALA A 55 1.90 -14.64 11.19
C ALA A 55 2.61 -15.48 12.26
N GLU A 56 2.46 -15.09 13.52
CA GLU A 56 2.94 -15.88 14.66
C GLU A 56 2.08 -17.11 14.88
N GLY A 57 2.74 -18.17 15.28
CA GLY A 57 2.32 -19.41 15.89
C GLY A 57 0.84 -19.69 16.16
N PRO A 58 0.47 -20.86 16.68
CA PRO A 58 -0.92 -21.31 16.72
C PRO A 58 -1.84 -20.33 17.47
N GLY A 59 -2.74 -19.69 16.77
CA GLY A 59 -3.87 -18.94 17.32
C GLY A 59 -3.75 -17.41 17.33
N VAL A 60 -2.72 -16.79 16.75
CA VAL A 60 -2.56 -15.32 16.82
C VAL A 60 -2.99 -14.62 15.55
N ARG A 61 -2.66 -15.14 14.37
CA ARG A 61 -3.16 -14.61 13.08
C ARG A 61 -3.11 -15.68 12.01
N GLU A 62 -4.20 -15.81 11.29
CA GLU A 62 -4.23 -16.68 10.11
C GLU A 62 -3.62 -15.98 8.88
N ARG A 63 -3.51 -14.63 8.91
CA ARG A 63 -3.10 -13.83 7.77
C ARG A 63 -2.52 -12.47 8.20
N SER A 64 -1.56 -11.96 7.44
CA SER A 64 -1.01 -10.63 7.62
C SER A 64 -2.08 -9.54 7.44
N ASN A 65 -2.04 -8.48 8.25
CA ASN A 65 -2.93 -7.33 8.08
C ASN A 65 -2.74 -6.65 6.71
N LEU A 66 -1.54 -6.72 6.13
CA LEU A 66 -1.30 -6.22 4.78
C LEU A 66 -2.17 -6.96 3.74
N LEU A 67 -2.23 -8.29 3.83
CA LEU A 67 -3.04 -9.10 2.92
C LEU A 67 -4.54 -8.86 3.12
N VAL A 68 -4.98 -8.55 4.34
CA VAL A 68 -6.36 -8.12 4.61
C VAL A 68 -6.66 -6.80 3.87
N MET A 69 -5.75 -5.84 3.92
CA MET A 69 -5.89 -4.56 3.21
C MET A 69 -5.91 -4.75 1.69
N VAL A 70 -5.07 -5.65 1.15
CA VAL A 70 -5.05 -6.02 -0.27
C VAL A 70 -6.41 -6.59 -0.71
N ASP A 71 -6.99 -7.49 0.07
CA ASP A 71 -8.30 -8.08 -0.25
C ASP A 71 -9.42 -7.03 -0.25
N LEU A 72 -9.43 -6.14 0.74
CA LEU A 72 -10.40 -5.04 0.81
C LEU A 72 -10.29 -4.10 -0.39
N LEU A 73 -9.07 -3.76 -0.80
CA LEU A 73 -8.84 -2.96 -2.01
C LEU A 73 -9.30 -3.68 -3.27
N LYS A 74 -8.95 -4.96 -3.41
CA LYS A 74 -9.38 -5.77 -4.54
C LYS A 74 -10.91 -5.85 -4.63
N GLU A 75 -11.59 -6.09 -3.50
CA GLU A 75 -13.05 -6.14 -3.45
C GLU A 75 -13.66 -4.78 -3.82
N ARG A 76 -13.09 -3.68 -3.33
CA ARG A 76 -13.60 -2.34 -3.53
C ARG A 76 -13.38 -1.81 -4.94
N THR A 77 -12.22 -2.08 -5.53
CA THR A 77 -11.80 -1.49 -6.81
C THR A 77 -11.95 -2.43 -8.00
N GLY A 78 -11.97 -3.74 -7.78
CA GLY A 78 -11.88 -4.74 -8.85
C GLY A 78 -10.52 -4.81 -9.55
N ALA A 79 -9.52 -4.07 -9.05
CA ALA A 79 -8.16 -4.05 -9.63
C ALA A 79 -7.50 -5.42 -9.56
N GLU A 80 -6.66 -5.70 -10.54
CA GLU A 80 -5.78 -6.88 -10.51
C GLU A 80 -4.76 -6.75 -9.40
N VAL A 81 -4.25 -7.90 -8.93
CA VAL A 81 -3.31 -7.98 -7.81
C VAL A 81 -2.02 -8.60 -8.29
N TYR A 82 -0.91 -7.96 -7.99
CA TYR A 82 0.44 -8.40 -8.33
C TYR A 82 1.32 -8.48 -7.06
N PRO A 83 1.56 -9.69 -6.53
CA PRO A 83 2.51 -9.87 -5.43
C PRO A 83 3.96 -9.73 -5.93
N LEU A 84 4.81 -9.08 -5.15
CA LEU A 84 6.25 -9.05 -5.40
C LEU A 84 6.91 -10.22 -4.67
N HIS A 85 7.49 -11.13 -5.44
CA HIS A 85 8.29 -12.22 -4.91
C HIS A 85 9.78 -11.99 -5.18
N ILE A 86 10.61 -12.34 -4.21
CA ILE A 86 12.08 -12.26 -4.30
C ILE A 86 12.68 -13.67 -4.25
N GLN A 87 13.82 -13.84 -4.90
CA GLN A 87 14.53 -15.13 -4.88
C GLN A 87 15.34 -15.32 -3.62
N GLU A 88 15.87 -14.23 -3.06
CA GLU A 88 16.63 -14.22 -1.82
C GLU A 88 15.67 -14.25 -0.62
N VAL A 89 15.87 -15.15 0.31
CA VAL A 89 14.98 -15.37 1.44
C VAL A 89 15.62 -14.84 2.73
N TYR A 90 14.87 -14.03 3.48
CA TYR A 90 15.25 -13.68 4.86
C TYR A 90 14.95 -14.83 5.82
N ALA A 91 15.58 -14.81 6.99
CA ALA A 91 15.29 -15.77 8.03
C ALA A 91 13.86 -15.61 8.60
N PRO A 92 13.21 -16.69 9.05
CA PRO A 92 11.89 -16.63 9.68
C PRO A 92 11.93 -16.11 11.14
N TRP A 93 13.12 -15.81 11.66
CA TRP A 93 13.31 -15.30 13.02
C TRP A 93 13.57 -13.80 13.00
N PHE A 94 12.90 -13.11 13.93
CA PHE A 94 12.85 -11.64 13.91
C PHE A 94 14.24 -10.99 13.96
N ASP A 95 15.09 -11.41 14.91
CA ASP A 95 16.40 -10.77 15.08
C ASP A 95 17.31 -10.95 13.85
N GLU A 96 17.31 -12.15 13.26
CA GLU A 96 18.11 -12.44 12.06
C GLU A 96 17.56 -11.67 10.85
N MET A 97 16.23 -11.71 10.65
CA MET A 97 15.57 -10.99 9.57
C MET A 97 15.77 -9.48 9.69
N ALA A 98 15.55 -8.92 10.88
CA ALA A 98 15.69 -7.49 11.12
C ALA A 98 17.15 -7.02 10.94
N GLY A 99 18.12 -7.78 11.45
CA GLY A 99 19.54 -7.48 11.27
C GLY A 99 19.95 -7.50 9.80
N LYS A 100 19.54 -8.54 9.06
CA LYS A 100 19.82 -8.65 7.62
C LYS A 100 19.12 -7.55 6.82
N ALA A 101 17.88 -7.23 7.14
CA ALA A 101 17.14 -6.17 6.46
C ALA A 101 17.78 -4.77 6.64
N LEU A 102 18.38 -4.51 7.82
CA LEU A 102 19.15 -3.29 8.05
C LEU A 102 20.43 -3.26 7.20
N GLU A 103 21.21 -4.35 7.23
CA GLU A 103 22.42 -4.50 6.43
C GLU A 103 22.14 -4.30 4.93
N ASP A 104 21.06 -4.90 4.43
CA ASP A 104 20.67 -4.78 3.02
C ASP A 104 20.29 -3.35 2.63
N LYS A 105 19.58 -2.65 3.52
CA LYS A 105 19.22 -1.24 3.34
C LYS A 105 20.48 -0.35 3.35
N GLU A 106 21.40 -0.55 4.29
CA GLU A 106 22.65 0.24 4.40
C GLU A 106 23.61 0.02 3.21
N ASN A 107 23.57 -1.16 2.60
CA ASN A 107 24.44 -1.50 1.47
C ASN A 107 23.74 -1.42 0.10
N ASP A 108 22.51 -0.90 0.03
CA ASP A 108 21.69 -0.83 -1.20
C ASP A 108 21.69 -2.15 -1.99
N VAL A 109 21.47 -3.26 -1.28
CA VAL A 109 21.47 -4.60 -1.87
C VAL A 109 20.40 -4.70 -2.95
N GLN A 110 20.78 -5.24 -4.11
CA GLN A 110 19.87 -5.41 -5.25
C GLN A 110 19.27 -6.80 -5.24
N PHE A 111 17.99 -6.90 -4.89
CA PHE A 111 17.23 -8.15 -4.88
C PHE A 111 16.86 -8.59 -6.29
N THR A 112 16.79 -9.92 -6.48
CA THR A 112 16.28 -10.54 -7.69
C THR A 112 14.80 -10.85 -7.50
N PHE A 113 13.94 -10.28 -8.35
CA PHE A 113 12.53 -10.67 -8.34
C PHE A 113 12.37 -12.06 -8.96
N ALA A 114 11.44 -12.84 -8.43
CA ALA A 114 11.18 -14.20 -8.90
C ALA A 114 10.50 -14.21 -10.28
N GLU A 115 9.67 -13.20 -10.55
CA GLU A 115 8.98 -12.98 -11.82
C GLU A 115 9.42 -11.64 -12.43
N ASP A 116 9.16 -11.46 -13.73
CA ASP A 116 9.32 -10.17 -14.39
C ASP A 116 8.39 -9.13 -13.73
N LEU A 117 8.85 -7.90 -13.56
CA LEU A 117 8.00 -6.83 -13.01
C LEU A 117 6.79 -6.57 -13.92
N PRO A 118 5.64 -6.14 -13.35
CA PRO A 118 4.43 -5.94 -14.14
C PRO A 118 4.62 -4.85 -15.19
N ASP A 119 4.02 -5.04 -16.35
CA ASP A 119 3.92 -3.96 -17.34
C ASP A 119 2.95 -2.89 -16.84
N LEU A 120 3.48 -1.70 -16.64
CA LEU A 120 2.72 -0.56 -16.12
C LEU A 120 2.27 0.41 -17.23
N SER A 121 2.49 0.09 -18.51
CA SER A 121 2.21 1.00 -19.63
C SER A 121 0.76 1.47 -19.67
N ASP A 122 -0.18 0.58 -19.40
CA ASP A 122 -1.62 0.84 -19.41
C ASP A 122 -2.21 1.08 -18.01
N VAL A 123 -1.37 1.16 -16.96
CA VAL A 123 -1.81 1.39 -15.59
C VAL A 123 -1.77 2.86 -15.25
N ASP A 124 -2.88 3.44 -14.83
CA ASP A 124 -2.99 4.84 -14.41
C ASP A 124 -2.87 4.99 -12.89
N THR A 125 -3.42 4.04 -12.14
CA THR A 125 -3.45 4.06 -10.68
C THR A 125 -2.79 2.83 -10.09
N ILE A 126 -1.88 3.05 -9.16
CA ILE A 126 -1.18 2.00 -8.43
C ILE A 126 -1.55 2.10 -6.95
N TYR A 127 -2.02 1.00 -6.39
CA TYR A 127 -2.16 0.79 -4.96
C TYR A 127 -0.98 -0.06 -4.49
N PHE A 128 -0.04 0.56 -3.79
CA PHE A 128 1.17 -0.15 -3.37
C PHE A 128 1.17 -0.44 -1.88
N GLY A 129 1.31 -1.71 -1.51
CA GLY A 129 1.30 -2.19 -0.12
C GLY A 129 2.61 -2.80 0.34
N SER A 130 3.09 -2.47 1.55
CA SER A 130 4.21 -3.17 2.19
C SER A 130 4.21 -3.03 3.72
N ALA A 131 5.07 -3.82 4.38
CA ALA A 131 5.43 -3.52 5.76
C ALA A 131 6.44 -2.35 5.83
N ILE A 132 6.51 -1.71 6.99
CA ILE A 132 7.55 -0.73 7.29
C ILE A 132 8.70 -1.43 8.02
N TRP A 133 9.89 -1.41 7.43
CA TRP A 133 11.11 -1.92 8.01
C TRP A 133 12.11 -0.78 8.24
N TRP A 134 12.63 -0.69 9.44
CA TRP A 134 13.63 0.33 9.79
C TRP A 134 13.19 1.75 9.36
N TYR A 135 11.96 2.13 9.78
CA TYR A 135 11.32 3.44 9.57
C TYR A 135 10.98 3.81 8.11
N GLY A 136 11.22 2.92 7.16
CA GLY A 136 10.96 3.17 5.74
C GLY A 136 10.54 1.90 4.99
N MET A 137 10.72 1.93 3.68
CA MET A 137 10.43 0.79 2.82
C MET A 137 11.45 -0.34 3.00
N PRO A 138 11.03 -1.62 2.93
CA PRO A 138 11.95 -2.74 2.78
C PRO A 138 12.83 -2.62 1.54
N GLN A 139 14.06 -3.13 1.58
CA GLN A 139 14.97 -3.04 0.45
C GLN A 139 14.42 -3.64 -0.86
N PRO A 140 13.69 -4.77 -0.88
CA PRO A 140 13.02 -5.24 -2.10
C PRO A 140 12.02 -4.24 -2.68
N VAL A 141 11.30 -3.50 -1.82
CA VAL A 141 10.36 -2.45 -2.25
C VAL A 141 11.10 -1.25 -2.84
N ILE A 142 12.21 -0.85 -2.23
CA ILE A 142 13.09 0.19 -2.78
C ILE A 142 13.56 -0.23 -4.18
N ASN A 143 14.01 -1.48 -4.34
CA ASN A 143 14.46 -1.99 -5.65
C ASN A 143 13.34 -2.04 -6.69
N PHE A 144 12.09 -2.29 -6.29
CA PHE A 144 10.96 -2.16 -7.21
C PHE A 144 10.84 -0.72 -7.71
N PHE A 145 10.81 0.27 -6.81
CA PHE A 145 10.68 1.68 -7.18
C PHE A 145 11.91 2.22 -7.95
N GLN A 146 13.11 1.65 -7.75
CA GLN A 146 14.29 1.97 -8.55
C GLN A 146 14.18 1.49 -10.02
N ARG A 147 13.41 0.42 -10.28
CA ARG A 147 13.31 -0.23 -11.60
C ARG A 147 12.03 0.10 -12.34
N ALA A 148 10.94 0.39 -11.63
CA ALA A 148 9.66 0.74 -12.21
C ALA A 148 9.60 2.22 -12.59
N ASP A 149 8.96 2.56 -13.69
CA ASP A 149 8.66 3.95 -14.06
C ASP A 149 7.19 4.26 -13.71
N LEU A 150 6.99 5.08 -12.69
CA LEU A 150 5.69 5.55 -12.25
C LEU A 150 5.39 6.98 -12.69
N SER A 151 6.15 7.54 -13.60
CA SER A 151 5.98 8.92 -14.07
C SER A 151 4.56 9.18 -14.58
N GLY A 152 3.91 10.20 -14.01
CA GLY A 152 2.55 10.61 -14.36
C GLY A 152 1.43 9.74 -13.79
N LYS A 153 1.76 8.67 -13.06
CA LYS A 153 0.76 7.78 -12.46
C LYS A 153 0.28 8.30 -11.10
N GLN A 154 -0.90 7.84 -10.70
CA GLN A 154 -1.46 8.03 -9.36
C GLN A 154 -0.96 6.90 -8.46
N LEU A 155 -0.49 7.23 -7.26
CA LEU A 155 -0.03 6.25 -6.28
C LEU A 155 -0.77 6.43 -4.95
N MET A 156 -1.35 5.36 -4.44
CA MET A 156 -1.72 5.23 -3.05
C MET A 156 -0.76 4.25 -2.38
N TYR A 157 -0.11 4.68 -1.30
CA TYR A 157 0.75 3.81 -0.52
C TYR A 157 0.07 3.41 0.78
N PHE A 158 -0.04 2.11 1.04
CA PHE A 158 -0.59 1.60 2.29
C PHE A 158 0.38 0.62 2.94
N SER A 159 0.46 0.64 4.25
CA SER A 159 1.46 -0.17 4.95
C SER A 159 0.98 -0.70 6.29
N ILE A 160 1.72 -1.68 6.77
CA ILE A 160 1.65 -2.12 8.16
C ILE A 160 2.94 -1.77 8.88
N ASN A 161 2.82 -1.43 10.18
CA ASN A 161 3.98 -1.08 10.99
C ASN A 161 3.85 -1.60 12.44
N ARG A 162 4.97 -1.71 13.14
CA ARG A 162 5.02 -2.04 14.57
C ARG A 162 5.44 -0.84 15.42
N GLY A 163 4.79 0.32 15.19
CA GLY A 163 5.04 1.55 15.94
C GLY A 163 5.95 2.56 15.24
N SER A 164 6.61 2.20 14.16
CA SER A 164 7.45 3.12 13.36
C SER A 164 6.64 4.04 12.44
N ARG A 165 5.34 3.72 12.18
CA ARG A 165 4.53 4.42 11.18
C ARG A 165 5.26 4.51 9.82
N ASN A 166 4.85 5.43 8.93
CA ASN A 166 5.48 5.63 7.60
C ASN A 166 6.58 6.69 7.60
N TYR A 167 7.36 6.79 8.61
CA TYR A 167 8.17 7.97 8.91
C TYR A 167 8.96 8.51 7.70
N GLU A 168 9.57 7.65 6.90
CA GLU A 168 10.43 8.06 5.77
C GLU A 168 9.82 7.74 4.38
N VAL A 169 8.67 7.08 4.31
CA VAL A 169 8.15 6.53 3.04
C VAL A 169 7.89 7.62 2.00
N LEU A 170 7.23 8.72 2.38
CA LEU A 170 6.93 9.80 1.43
C LEU A 170 8.19 10.50 0.93
N GLU A 171 9.20 10.66 1.80
CA GLU A 171 10.49 11.23 1.41
C GLU A 171 11.22 10.30 0.44
N MET A 172 11.28 9.00 0.75
CA MET A 172 11.85 7.98 -0.13
C MET A 172 11.12 7.91 -1.49
N LEU A 173 9.78 7.98 -1.49
CA LEU A 173 9.02 8.01 -2.74
C LEU A 173 9.32 9.26 -3.57
N ALA A 174 9.44 10.43 -2.94
CA ALA A 174 9.77 11.66 -3.65
C ALA A 174 11.17 11.62 -4.29
N GLU A 175 12.11 10.91 -3.66
CA GLU A 175 13.45 10.72 -4.21
C GLU A 175 13.49 9.68 -5.33
N LEU A 176 12.83 8.52 -5.13
CA LEU A 176 12.86 7.41 -6.09
C LEU A 176 11.94 7.65 -7.30
N GLN A 177 10.82 8.34 -7.10
CA GLN A 177 9.78 8.54 -8.10
C GLN A 177 9.28 10.01 -8.11
N PRO A 178 10.14 10.97 -8.49
CA PRO A 178 9.82 12.40 -8.36
C PRO A 178 8.63 12.88 -9.23
N ASN A 179 8.21 12.08 -10.20
CA ASN A 179 7.13 12.41 -11.12
C ASN A 179 5.85 11.60 -10.87
N VAL A 180 5.78 10.82 -9.78
CA VAL A 180 4.54 10.14 -9.35
C VAL A 180 3.67 11.08 -8.55
N ASN A 181 2.36 10.96 -8.69
CA ASN A 181 1.42 11.69 -7.84
C ASN A 181 0.95 10.81 -6.68
N VAL A 182 1.54 10.98 -5.50
CA VAL A 182 1.07 10.28 -4.29
C VAL A 182 -0.18 10.98 -3.78
N PHE A 183 -1.35 10.40 -4.04
CA PHE A 183 -2.63 11.02 -3.69
C PHE A 183 -3.15 10.60 -2.30
N ALA A 184 -2.69 9.47 -1.77
CA ALA A 184 -3.06 8.98 -0.46
C ALA A 184 -1.96 8.09 0.15
N GLU A 185 -1.90 8.10 1.48
CA GLU A 185 -0.97 7.27 2.23
C GLU A 185 -1.56 6.93 3.60
N THR A 186 -1.37 5.68 4.06
CA THR A 186 -1.75 5.24 5.39
C THR A 186 -0.84 4.15 5.93
N SER A 187 -0.82 4.01 7.25
CA SER A 187 -0.09 2.93 7.92
C SER A 187 -0.87 2.40 9.11
N ILE A 188 -1.19 1.13 9.06
CA ILE A 188 -1.96 0.44 10.09
C ILE A 188 -1.04 -0.37 10.99
N SER A 189 -1.41 -0.49 12.26
CA SER A 189 -0.65 -1.30 13.20
C SER A 189 -0.68 -2.78 12.80
N ALA A 190 0.50 -3.37 12.62
CA ALA A 190 0.63 -4.80 12.41
C ALA A 190 0.28 -5.62 13.68
N MET A 191 0.12 -4.98 14.83
CA MET A 191 -0.21 -5.63 16.11
C MET A 191 -1.71 -5.80 16.35
N GLN A 192 -2.56 -5.21 15.51
CA GLN A 192 -4.01 -5.38 15.60
C GLN A 192 -4.43 -6.78 15.14
N ASP A 193 -5.61 -7.25 15.63
CA ASP A 193 -6.29 -8.36 14.98
C ASP A 193 -6.81 -7.96 13.58
N ASN A 194 -7.12 -8.95 12.75
CA ASN A 194 -7.50 -8.70 11.37
C ASN A 194 -8.83 -7.93 11.23
N GLU A 195 -9.77 -8.10 12.18
CA GLU A 195 -11.06 -7.39 12.16
C GLU A 195 -10.86 -5.90 12.43
N SER A 196 -10.10 -5.55 13.48
CA SER A 196 -9.77 -4.17 13.80
C SER A 196 -8.97 -3.48 12.69
N ALA A 197 -8.03 -4.19 12.06
CA ALA A 197 -7.26 -3.67 10.93
C ALA A 197 -8.15 -3.42 9.70
N ALA A 198 -9.09 -4.32 9.42
CA ALA A 198 -10.06 -4.18 8.33
C ALA A 198 -11.00 -2.99 8.57
N GLU A 199 -11.50 -2.80 9.78
CA GLU A 199 -12.37 -1.68 10.13
C GLU A 199 -11.63 -0.33 9.99
N GLU A 200 -10.40 -0.24 10.53
CA GLU A 200 -9.59 0.98 10.43
C GLU A 200 -9.28 1.33 8.98
N PHE A 201 -8.84 0.35 8.17
CA PHE A 201 -8.52 0.58 6.77
C PHE A 201 -9.75 0.96 5.95
N THR A 202 -10.89 0.30 6.17
CA THR A 202 -12.16 0.63 5.51
C THR A 202 -12.61 2.06 5.85
N GLY A 203 -12.55 2.42 7.14
CA GLY A 203 -12.89 3.78 7.58
C GLY A 203 -11.99 4.85 6.96
N TRP A 204 -10.70 4.55 6.84
CA TRP A 204 -9.76 5.43 6.16
C TRP A 204 -10.07 5.56 4.65
N LEU A 205 -10.31 4.45 3.95
CA LEU A 205 -10.70 4.46 2.52
C LEU A 205 -11.99 5.27 2.29
N ASP A 206 -12.95 5.20 3.22
CA ASP A 206 -14.19 5.97 3.12
C ASP A 206 -13.97 7.47 3.31
N SER A 207 -12.91 7.87 4.03
CA SER A 207 -12.54 9.27 4.23
C SER A 207 -11.89 9.93 3.02
N LEU A 208 -11.47 9.16 2.02
CA LEU A 208 -10.85 9.66 0.78
C LEU A 208 -11.87 10.08 -0.29
N ARG A 209 -13.18 9.92 -0.02
CA ARG A 209 -14.29 10.22 -0.96
C ARG A 209 -14.76 11.67 -0.88
#